data_50a23e6a4832625da61233b6d2ac665b
#
_entry.id   50a23e6a4832625da61233b6d2ac665b
#
_cell.length_a   1.000
_cell.length_b   1.000
_cell.length_c   1.000
_cell.angle_alpha   90.00
_cell.angle_beta   90.00
_cell.angle_gamma   90.00
#
_symmetry.space_group_name_H-M   'P 1'
#
loop_
_entity.id
_entity.type
_entity.pdbx_description
1 polymer ?
#
loop_
_entity_poly.entity_id
_entity_poly.type
_entity_poly.pdbx_seq_one_letter_code
_entity_poly.pdbx_strand_id
1 'polypeptide(L)'
;LNLKRIPGLVEPRFVESEAGIGGKIRADVETMVFANGVIPTGEASVHANWWPQPDDEQDWFQIHYADETGFDCGWHRQANEHVDGLGHYQERDGVGSAYEYESVTFDVENPVGILWDVVDERLPARLWSHYE
;
A
#
# COMPACT_ATOMS: atom_id res chain seq x y z
N LEU A 1 -2.09 16.28 -1.15
CA LEU A 1 -1.48 15.05 -1.64
C LEU A 1 -1.51 15.00 -3.16
N ASN A 2 -0.35 14.92 -3.78
CA ASN A 2 -0.25 14.88 -5.23
C ASN A 2 0.42 13.60 -5.72
N LEU A 3 -0.30 12.49 -5.65
CA LEU A 3 0.17 11.18 -6.12
C LEU A 3 0.46 11.15 -7.62
N LYS A 4 -0.06 12.10 -8.40
CA LYS A 4 0.24 12.22 -9.83
C LYS A 4 1.71 12.52 -10.11
N ARG A 5 2.45 13.00 -9.10
CA ARG A 5 3.90 13.22 -9.21
C ARG A 5 4.74 11.97 -9.05
N ILE A 6 4.15 10.88 -8.61
CA ILE A 6 4.87 9.60 -8.51
C ILE A 6 4.88 8.97 -9.90
N PRO A 7 6.06 8.79 -10.53
CA PRO A 7 6.14 8.20 -11.86
C PRO A 7 5.50 6.81 -11.90
N GLY A 8 4.62 6.60 -12.86
CA GLY A 8 3.98 5.32 -13.07
C GLY A 8 2.68 5.10 -12.31
N LEU A 9 2.24 6.03 -11.46
CA LEU A 9 0.87 5.99 -10.94
C LEU A 9 -0.07 6.68 -11.92
N VAL A 10 -1.08 5.95 -12.38
CA VAL A 10 -2.01 6.41 -13.41
C VAL A 10 -3.35 6.75 -12.77
N GLU A 11 -3.78 7.99 -12.96
CA GLU A 11 -5.10 8.48 -12.57
C GLU A 11 -5.51 8.08 -11.13
N PRO A 12 -4.73 8.48 -10.10
CA PRO A 12 -5.14 8.22 -8.72
C PRO A 12 -6.52 8.81 -8.45
N ARG A 13 -7.44 7.99 -7.95
CA ARG A 13 -8.81 8.40 -7.67
C ARG A 13 -9.09 8.32 -6.18
N PHE A 14 -9.54 9.43 -5.63
CA PHE A 14 -10.00 9.52 -4.26
C PHE A 14 -11.51 9.26 -4.21
N VAL A 15 -11.93 8.39 -3.29
CA VAL A 15 -13.34 8.07 -3.05
C VAL A 15 -13.60 8.19 -1.56
N GLU A 16 -14.53 9.05 -1.15
CA GLU A 16 -14.98 9.10 0.23
C GLU A 16 -15.83 7.86 0.54
N SER A 17 -15.74 7.36 1.77
CA SER A 17 -16.63 6.29 2.21
C SER A 17 -18.07 6.81 2.28
N GLU A 18 -19.05 5.93 2.09
CA GLU A 18 -20.47 6.28 2.16
C GLU A 18 -20.88 6.86 3.52
N ALA A 19 -20.17 6.46 4.57
CA ALA A 19 -20.41 6.96 5.92
C ALA A 19 -19.74 8.31 6.19
N GLY A 20 -19.01 8.88 5.23
CA GLY A 20 -18.24 10.11 5.42
C GLY A 20 -17.04 9.96 6.36
N ILE A 21 -16.69 8.74 6.75
CA ILE A 21 -15.62 8.43 7.69
C ILE A 21 -14.54 7.65 6.94
N GLY A 22 -13.33 8.24 6.87
CA GLY A 22 -12.22 7.63 6.15
C GLY A 22 -12.33 7.82 4.64
N GLY A 23 -11.53 7.10 3.91
CA GLY A 23 -11.48 7.20 2.47
C GLY A 23 -10.69 6.09 1.81
N LYS A 24 -10.64 6.18 0.49
CA LYS A 24 -10.01 5.17 -0.35
C LYS A 24 -9.40 5.84 -1.57
N ILE A 25 -8.20 5.44 -1.92
CA ILE A 25 -7.53 5.82 -3.16
C ILE A 25 -7.21 4.55 -3.94
N ARG A 26 -7.41 4.62 -5.24
CA ARG A 26 -7.00 3.56 -6.16
C ARG A 26 -6.26 4.18 -7.33
N ALA A 27 -5.18 3.54 -7.76
CA ALA A 27 -4.44 3.92 -8.94
C ALA A 27 -3.99 2.67 -9.69
N ASP A 28 -4.05 2.73 -11.02
CA ASP A 28 -3.38 1.75 -11.85
C ASP A 28 -1.89 2.08 -11.90
N VAL A 29 -1.08 1.06 -12.13
CA VAL A 29 0.38 1.20 -12.19
C VAL A 29 0.84 0.98 -13.63
N GLU A 30 1.57 1.94 -14.15
CA GLU A 30 2.27 1.79 -15.43
C GLU A 30 3.58 1.03 -15.16
N THR A 31 3.55 -0.27 -15.43
CA THR A 31 4.61 -1.18 -15.01
C THR A 31 5.95 -0.94 -15.65
N MET A 32 5.98 -0.28 -16.83
CA MET A 32 7.22 0.07 -17.49
C MET A 32 7.90 1.31 -16.90
N VAL A 33 7.22 2.05 -16.05
CA VAL A 33 7.70 3.31 -15.45
C VAL A 33 7.85 3.18 -13.94
N PHE A 34 6.85 2.65 -13.26
CA PHE A 34 6.86 2.53 -11.81
C PHE A 34 8.02 1.65 -11.34
N ALA A 35 8.70 2.08 -10.28
CA ALA A 35 9.86 1.38 -9.76
C ALA A 35 10.91 1.06 -10.85
N ASN A 36 11.11 2.01 -11.76
CA ASN A 36 12.04 1.89 -12.90
C ASN A 36 11.75 0.69 -13.81
N GLY A 37 10.49 0.29 -13.91
CA GLY A 37 10.08 -0.77 -14.83
C GLY A 37 10.46 -2.17 -14.39
N VAL A 38 10.65 -2.41 -13.10
CA VAL A 38 11.05 -3.73 -12.57
C VAL A 38 9.93 -4.77 -12.62
N ILE A 39 8.67 -4.33 -12.68
CA ILE A 39 7.50 -5.20 -12.69
C ILE A 39 7.41 -5.95 -14.03
N PRO A 40 7.39 -7.29 -14.04
CA PRO A 40 7.48 -8.07 -15.29
C PRO A 40 6.16 -8.27 -16.04
N THR A 41 5.07 -7.66 -15.58
CA THR A 41 3.75 -7.80 -16.22
C THR A 41 3.18 -6.45 -16.63
N GLY A 42 2.11 -6.47 -17.43
CA GLY A 42 1.44 -5.25 -17.88
C GLY A 42 0.39 -4.71 -16.92
N GLU A 43 -0.07 -5.48 -15.94
CA GLU A 43 -1.15 -5.07 -15.05
C GLU A 43 -0.73 -5.10 -13.59
N ALA A 44 -0.87 -3.95 -12.94
CA ALA A 44 -0.66 -3.79 -11.51
C ALA A 44 -1.51 -2.63 -10.98
N SER A 45 -1.83 -2.67 -9.71
CA SER A 45 -2.60 -1.61 -9.06
C SER A 45 -2.15 -1.38 -7.62
N VAL A 46 -2.39 -0.16 -7.14
CA VAL A 46 -2.19 0.23 -5.75
C VAL A 46 -3.52 0.77 -5.23
N HIS A 47 -3.88 0.40 -4.03
CA HIS A 47 -5.01 1.00 -3.37
C HIS A 47 -4.68 1.29 -1.91
N ALA A 48 -5.32 2.30 -1.36
CA ALA A 48 -5.20 2.68 0.03
C ALA A 48 -6.58 2.90 0.61
N ASN A 49 -6.78 2.39 1.80
CA ASN A 49 -7.98 2.65 2.59
C ASN A 49 -7.54 3.16 3.95
N TRP A 50 -8.31 4.07 4.55
CA TRP A 50 -8.03 4.54 5.90
C TRP A 50 -9.32 4.76 6.68
N TRP A 51 -9.21 4.55 7.98
CA TRP A 51 -10.31 4.68 8.93
C TRP A 51 -9.83 5.52 10.09
N PRO A 52 -10.36 6.75 10.26
CA PRO A 52 -10.07 7.55 11.44
C PRO A 52 -10.50 6.81 12.71
N GLN A 53 -9.66 6.87 13.73
CA GLN A 53 -9.98 6.33 15.04
C GLN A 53 -10.40 7.46 15.98
N PRO A 54 -11.23 7.17 17.00
CA PRO A 54 -11.67 8.21 17.92
C PRO A 54 -10.53 8.73 18.79
N ASP A 55 -10.58 10.02 19.07
CA ASP A 55 -9.71 10.75 19.98
C ASP A 55 -8.22 10.61 19.67
N ASP A 56 -7.38 10.30 20.63
CA ASP A 56 -5.93 10.30 20.49
C ASP A 56 -5.34 9.07 19.80
N GLU A 57 -6.17 8.17 19.30
CA GLU A 57 -5.69 7.00 18.58
C GLU A 57 -5.29 7.35 17.14
N GLN A 58 -4.23 6.70 16.66
CA GLN A 58 -3.78 6.86 15.28
C GLN A 58 -4.77 6.23 14.31
N ASP A 59 -4.95 6.85 13.14
CA ASP A 59 -5.82 6.31 12.11
C ASP A 59 -5.35 4.91 11.67
N TRP A 60 -6.30 4.04 11.43
CA TRP A 60 -6.03 2.75 10.81
C TRP A 60 -5.97 2.91 9.30
N PHE A 61 -5.10 2.15 8.65
CA PHE A 61 -4.96 2.19 7.20
C PHE A 61 -4.49 0.85 6.63
N GLN A 62 -4.73 0.68 5.34
CA GLN A 62 -4.17 -0.37 4.51
C GLN A 62 -3.69 0.26 3.21
N ILE A 63 -2.44 0.02 2.82
CA ILE A 63 -1.89 0.43 1.54
C ILE A 63 -1.39 -0.82 0.87
N HIS A 64 -1.98 -1.19 -0.27
CA HIS A 64 -1.80 -2.50 -0.87
C HIS A 64 -1.45 -2.42 -2.35
N TYR A 65 -0.58 -3.31 -2.78
CA TYR A 65 -0.16 -3.49 -4.16
C TYR A 65 -0.50 -4.91 -4.61
N ALA A 66 -0.94 -5.05 -5.85
CA ALA A 66 -1.14 -6.36 -6.47
C ALA A 66 -0.82 -6.30 -7.96
N ASP A 67 -0.27 -7.36 -8.51
CA ASP A 67 -0.02 -7.48 -9.94
C ASP A 67 -0.47 -8.81 -10.53
N GLU A 68 -0.35 -8.92 -11.84
CA GLU A 68 -0.85 -10.05 -12.61
C GLU A 68 -0.09 -11.34 -12.35
N THR A 69 1.13 -11.30 -11.78
CA THR A 69 1.85 -12.51 -11.38
C THR A 69 1.23 -13.19 -10.18
N GLY A 70 0.36 -12.50 -9.45
CA GLY A 70 -0.19 -12.92 -8.17
C GLY A 70 0.56 -12.38 -6.97
N PHE A 71 1.70 -11.71 -7.18
CA PHE A 71 2.41 -11.03 -6.09
C PHE A 71 1.55 -9.90 -5.54
N ASP A 72 1.42 -9.87 -4.23
CA ASP A 72 0.51 -9.01 -3.50
C ASP A 72 1.17 -8.67 -2.19
N CYS A 73 1.29 -7.39 -1.88
CA CYS A 73 1.92 -6.94 -0.65
C CYS A 73 1.26 -5.67 -0.14
N GLY A 74 1.38 -5.43 1.16
CA GLY A 74 0.78 -4.25 1.76
C GLY A 74 1.36 -3.85 3.09
N TRP A 75 1.17 -2.59 3.43
CA TRP A 75 1.54 -1.98 4.70
C TRP A 75 0.27 -1.54 5.39
N HIS A 76 0.08 -2.02 6.62
CA HIS A 76 -1.15 -1.84 7.36
C HIS A 76 -0.87 -1.29 8.75
N ARG A 77 -1.78 -0.48 9.26
CA ARG A 77 -1.85 -0.13 10.67
C ARG A 77 -3.26 -0.42 11.14
N GLN A 78 -3.44 -1.58 11.72
CA GLN A 78 -4.71 -2.07 12.27
C GLN A 78 -4.43 -3.31 13.11
N ALA A 79 -5.39 -3.70 13.94
CA ALA A 79 -5.26 -4.92 14.72
C ALA A 79 -5.11 -6.15 13.81
N ASN A 80 -4.15 -7.02 14.13
CA ASN A 80 -3.89 -8.24 13.39
C ASN A 80 -3.36 -9.32 14.34
N GLU A 81 -3.96 -10.50 14.32
CA GLU A 81 -3.60 -11.60 15.22
C GLU A 81 -2.22 -12.21 14.92
N HIS A 82 -1.64 -11.97 13.75
CA HIS A 82 -0.36 -12.54 13.34
C HIS A 82 0.86 -11.72 13.77
N VAL A 83 0.65 -10.51 14.26
CA VAL A 83 1.74 -9.62 14.68
C VAL A 83 1.41 -8.91 15.97
N ASP A 84 2.45 -8.53 16.72
CA ASP A 84 2.33 -7.65 17.86
C ASP A 84 2.23 -6.19 17.39
N GLY A 85 1.45 -5.39 18.10
CA GLY A 85 1.23 -4.00 17.73
C GLY A 85 0.28 -3.85 16.54
N LEU A 86 0.14 -2.63 16.04
CA LEU A 86 -0.80 -2.31 14.96
C LEU A 86 -0.12 -2.24 13.59
N GLY A 87 1.15 -1.85 13.53
CA GLY A 87 1.87 -1.72 12.25
C GLY A 87 2.41 -3.04 11.76
N HIS A 88 2.12 -3.40 10.50
CA HIS A 88 2.68 -4.60 9.88
C HIS A 88 2.80 -4.47 8.37
N TYR A 89 3.66 -5.30 7.83
CA TYR A 89 3.79 -5.60 6.41
C TYR A 89 3.33 -7.02 6.16
N GLN A 90 2.67 -7.25 5.03
CA GLN A 90 2.30 -8.61 4.62
C GLN A 90 2.51 -8.80 3.13
N GLU A 91 2.84 -10.02 2.72
CA GLU A 91 3.01 -10.37 1.32
C GLU A 91 2.65 -11.82 1.04
N ARG A 92 2.30 -12.10 -0.20
CA ARG A 92 2.18 -13.45 -0.74
C ARG A 92 2.59 -13.47 -2.21
N ASP A 93 3.11 -14.61 -2.66
CA ASP A 93 3.62 -14.75 -4.03
C ASP A 93 2.54 -15.08 -5.06
N GLY A 94 1.39 -15.57 -4.63
CA GLY A 94 0.36 -15.96 -5.57
C GLY A 94 -1.02 -16.03 -4.94
N VAL A 95 -2.04 -15.96 -5.78
CA VAL A 95 -3.43 -16.12 -5.37
C VAL A 95 -3.61 -17.49 -4.71
N GLY A 96 -4.18 -17.52 -3.52
CA GLY A 96 -4.35 -18.75 -2.75
C GLY A 96 -3.18 -19.12 -1.85
N SER A 97 -2.02 -18.47 -1.99
CA SER A 97 -0.91 -18.61 -1.04
C SER A 97 -1.22 -17.88 0.25
N ALA A 98 -0.72 -18.39 1.37
CA ALA A 98 -0.84 -17.70 2.65
C ALA A 98 0.04 -16.46 2.69
N TYR A 99 -0.41 -15.42 3.37
CA TYR A 99 0.41 -14.24 3.64
C TYR A 99 1.50 -14.54 4.65
N GLU A 100 2.66 -13.93 4.44
CA GLU A 100 3.71 -13.81 5.45
C GLU A 100 3.62 -12.42 6.06
N TYR A 101 3.83 -12.31 7.38
CA TYR A 101 3.61 -11.09 8.14
C TYR A 101 4.89 -10.67 8.86
N GLU A 102 5.09 -9.36 8.94
CA GLU A 102 6.21 -8.76 9.67
C GLU A 102 5.73 -7.50 10.39
N SER A 103 6.10 -7.34 11.66
CA SER A 103 5.81 -6.10 12.39
C SER A 103 6.61 -4.95 11.84
N VAL A 104 5.99 -3.80 11.67
CA VAL A 104 6.61 -2.60 11.12
C VAL A 104 6.22 -1.38 11.96
N THR A 105 7.17 -0.49 12.16
CA THR A 105 6.93 0.82 12.76
C THR A 105 6.98 1.89 11.67
N PHE A 106 6.01 2.79 11.68
CA PHE A 106 5.96 3.91 10.76
C PHE A 106 6.43 5.17 11.49
N ASP A 107 7.51 5.79 10.98
CA ASP A 107 8.10 6.99 11.58
C ASP A 107 7.25 8.24 11.37
N VAL A 108 6.36 8.20 10.39
CA VAL A 108 5.44 9.28 10.07
C VAL A 108 4.06 8.92 10.62
N GLU A 109 3.43 9.81 11.37
CA GLU A 109 2.11 9.56 11.97
C GLU A 109 0.95 9.94 11.04
N ASN A 110 1.17 10.92 10.19
CA ASN A 110 0.19 11.48 9.28
C ASN A 110 -0.11 10.50 8.13
N PRO A 111 -1.38 10.16 7.86
CA PRO A 111 -1.75 9.22 6.78
C PRO A 111 -1.21 9.60 5.40
N VAL A 112 -1.18 10.88 5.08
CA VAL A 112 -0.63 11.37 3.80
C VAL A 112 0.87 11.09 3.71
N GLY A 113 1.62 11.37 4.78
CA GLY A 113 3.05 11.09 4.84
C GLY A 113 3.35 9.60 4.76
N ILE A 114 2.55 8.76 5.41
CA ILE A 114 2.67 7.30 5.33
C ILE A 114 2.43 6.83 3.91
N LEU A 115 1.40 7.34 3.24
CA LEU A 115 1.10 6.97 1.86
C LEU A 115 2.27 7.29 0.92
N TRP A 116 2.88 8.49 1.06
CA TRP A 116 4.07 8.86 0.30
C TRP A 116 5.24 7.94 0.60
N ASP A 117 5.52 7.68 1.87
CA ASP A 117 6.62 6.81 2.29
C ASP A 117 6.48 5.40 1.69
N VAL A 118 5.28 4.85 1.72
CA VAL A 118 5.02 3.53 1.16
C VAL A 118 5.15 3.54 -0.36
N VAL A 119 4.45 4.41 -1.05
CA VAL A 119 4.34 4.35 -2.51
C VAL A 119 5.60 4.83 -3.20
N ASP A 120 6.29 5.82 -2.64
CA ASP A 120 7.50 6.39 -3.25
C ASP A 120 8.79 5.67 -2.83
N GLU A 121 8.81 5.06 -1.65
CA GLU A 121 10.03 4.47 -1.07
C GLU A 121 9.91 2.96 -0.82
N ARG A 122 9.02 2.54 0.07
CA ARG A 122 8.95 1.16 0.55
C ARG A 122 8.50 0.18 -0.51
N LEU A 123 7.46 0.51 -1.26
CA LEU A 123 6.94 -0.36 -2.32
C LEU A 123 7.94 -0.51 -3.48
N PRO A 124 8.52 0.56 -4.05
CA PRO A 124 9.56 0.39 -5.06
C PRO A 124 10.72 -0.47 -4.59
N ALA A 125 11.22 -0.26 -3.37
CA ALA A 125 12.32 -1.06 -2.82
C ALA A 125 11.94 -2.54 -2.72
N ARG A 126 10.71 -2.84 -2.30
CA ARG A 126 10.24 -4.23 -2.19
C ARG A 126 10.08 -4.90 -3.55
N LEU A 127 9.57 -4.18 -4.54
CA LEU A 127 9.44 -4.68 -5.91
C LEU A 127 10.80 -4.99 -6.52
N TRP A 128 11.78 -4.12 -6.31
CA TRP A 128 13.16 -4.37 -6.74
C TRP A 128 13.74 -5.63 -6.09
N SER A 129 13.53 -5.80 -4.79
CA SER A 129 13.98 -6.98 -4.06
C SER A 129 13.30 -8.27 -4.55
N HIS A 130 12.04 -8.19 -4.94
CA HIS A 130 11.27 -9.35 -5.38
C HIS A 130 11.56 -9.75 -6.83
N TYR A 131 11.66 -8.79 -7.74
CA TYR A 131 11.77 -9.05 -9.18
C TYR A 131 13.17 -8.96 -9.77
N GLU A 132 14.11 -8.47 -9.03
CA GLU A 132 15.47 -8.38 -9.52
C GLU A 132 16.32 -9.63 -9.29
#